data_46e30c7d234b973cf1114808a63f991a
#
_entry.id   46e30c7d234b973cf1114808a63f991a
#
_cell.length_a   1.000
_cell.length_b   1.000
_cell.length_c   1.000
_cell.angle_alpha   90.00
_cell.angle_beta   90.00
_cell.angle_gamma   90.00
#
_symmetry.space_group_name_H-M   'P 1'
#
loop_
_entity.id
_entity.type
_entity.pdbx_description
1 polymer ?
#
loop_
_entity_poly.entity_id
_entity_poly.type
_entity_poly.pdbx_seq_one_letter_code
_entity_poly.pdbx_strand_id
1 'polypeptide(L)'
;MAIASAGTISFPKHQSKVADTNLYQYMPFPMGASVGISRMKNNARYIEVVTKEFNSITAENAMKFRALHPAENTFNWADADYLVDFAQKNGKRIHGHTLNWYQYLPAWVNNFSGDSLAWENMLKAHIQTVVSHFKGKVSSWDVVNEYFNDNGTIRPSVWVKNLGPDYIARCFQYAHEADPDAILFYNDY
;
A
#
# COMPACT_ATOMS: atom_id res chain seq x y z
N MET A 1 -29.99 34.40 65.98
CA MET A 1 -29.04 34.36 64.88
C MET A 1 -28.95 32.91 64.39
N ALA A 2 -29.56 32.56 63.25
CA ALA A 2 -29.52 31.21 62.68
C ALA A 2 -28.58 31.23 61.55
N ILE A 3 -27.52 30.37 61.59
CA ILE A 3 -26.53 30.21 60.54
C ILE A 3 -27.07 29.15 59.58
N ALA A 4 -27.35 29.54 58.32
CA ALA A 4 -27.74 28.63 57.29
C ALA A 4 -26.51 27.88 56.77
N SER A 5 -26.53 26.56 56.80
CA SER A 5 -25.53 25.66 56.23
C SER A 5 -25.70 25.63 54.70
N ALA A 6 -24.66 26.02 53.99
CA ALA A 6 -24.61 25.89 52.53
C ALA A 6 -24.39 24.42 52.11
N GLY A 7 -25.42 23.77 51.58
CA GLY A 7 -25.33 22.45 51.01
C GLY A 7 -24.55 22.48 49.70
N THR A 8 -23.49 21.67 49.61
CA THR A 8 -22.74 21.44 48.38
C THR A 8 -23.57 20.62 47.37
N ILE A 9 -23.91 21.24 46.24
CA ILE A 9 -24.57 20.55 45.13
C ILE A 9 -23.51 19.72 44.41
N SER A 10 -23.58 18.40 44.54
CA SER A 10 -22.72 17.45 43.77
C SER A 10 -23.40 17.15 42.44
N PHE A 11 -22.80 17.59 41.36
CA PHE A 11 -23.22 17.17 40.02
C PHE A 11 -22.71 15.76 39.74
N PRO A 12 -23.55 14.83 39.23
CA PRO A 12 -23.09 13.53 38.84
C PRO A 12 -22.13 13.71 37.63
N LYS A 13 -20.91 13.23 37.77
CA LYS A 13 -19.98 13.08 36.63
C LYS A 13 -20.61 12.08 35.67
N HIS A 14 -21.23 12.58 34.61
CA HIS A 14 -21.60 11.75 33.47
C HIS A 14 -20.30 11.26 32.82
N GLN A 15 -19.79 10.11 33.23
CA GLN A 15 -18.85 9.34 32.44
C GLN A 15 -19.67 8.74 31.29
N SER A 16 -19.72 9.46 30.18
CA SER A 16 -20.08 8.83 28.91
C SER A 16 -19.06 7.71 28.70
N LYS A 17 -19.46 6.45 28.79
CA LYS A 17 -18.72 5.35 28.19
C LYS A 17 -18.68 5.70 26.71
N VAL A 18 -17.55 6.25 26.23
CA VAL A 18 -17.23 6.29 24.83
C VAL A 18 -17.28 4.82 24.41
N ALA A 19 -18.24 4.47 23.59
CA ALA A 19 -18.32 3.13 23.04
C ALA A 19 -16.97 2.83 22.40
N ASP A 20 -16.38 1.69 22.73
CA ASP A 20 -15.08 1.27 22.19
C ASP A 20 -15.26 0.81 20.74
N THR A 21 -15.57 1.77 19.87
CA THR A 21 -15.89 1.58 18.46
C THR A 21 -14.68 1.98 17.64
N ASN A 22 -14.33 1.14 16.70
CA ASN A 22 -13.18 1.35 15.81
C ASN A 22 -13.51 2.40 14.76
N LEU A 23 -12.54 3.20 14.35
CA LEU A 23 -12.72 4.29 13.38
C LEU A 23 -13.38 3.81 12.07
N TYR A 24 -12.95 2.66 11.54
CA TYR A 24 -13.49 2.12 10.29
C TYR A 24 -14.96 1.73 10.35
N GLN A 25 -15.53 1.50 11.54
CA GLN A 25 -16.95 1.14 11.69
C GLN A 25 -17.91 2.30 11.39
N TYR A 26 -17.42 3.53 11.43
CA TYR A 26 -18.20 4.72 11.09
C TYR A 26 -18.20 5.06 9.61
N MET A 27 -17.39 4.34 8.80
CA MET A 27 -17.23 4.63 7.38
C MET A 27 -17.98 3.62 6.50
N PRO A 28 -18.69 4.08 5.45
CA PRO A 28 -19.35 3.21 4.48
C PRO A 28 -18.36 2.58 3.46
N PHE A 29 -17.06 2.84 3.62
CA PHE A 29 -15.97 2.35 2.78
C PHE A 29 -14.80 1.88 3.64
N PRO A 30 -13.86 1.09 3.09
CA PRO A 30 -12.67 0.67 3.83
C PRO A 30 -11.83 1.87 4.26
N MET A 31 -11.57 1.97 5.57
CA MET A 31 -10.65 2.96 6.13
C MET A 31 -9.24 2.39 6.14
N GLY A 32 -8.34 2.98 5.36
CA GLY A 32 -6.98 2.49 5.18
C GLY A 32 -5.91 3.36 5.81
N ALA A 33 -4.77 2.74 6.09
CA ALA A 33 -3.54 3.44 6.49
C ALA A 33 -2.33 2.88 5.74
N SER A 34 -1.41 3.78 5.36
CA SER A 34 -0.07 3.39 4.93
C SER A 34 0.78 3.01 6.14
N VAL A 35 1.44 1.85 6.10
CA VAL A 35 2.15 1.28 7.24
C VAL A 35 3.60 0.97 6.94
N GLY A 36 4.49 1.41 7.85
CA GLY A 36 5.92 1.13 7.78
C GLY A 36 6.29 -0.12 8.57
N ILE A 37 6.93 -1.09 7.94
CA ILE A 37 7.27 -2.40 8.55
C ILE A 37 8.14 -2.27 9.80
N SER A 38 9.12 -1.37 9.78
CA SER A 38 9.95 -1.14 10.96
C SER A 38 9.14 -0.68 12.17
N ARG A 39 8.15 0.20 11.95
CA ARG A 39 7.25 0.64 13.03
C ARG A 39 6.34 -0.50 13.49
N MET A 40 5.85 -1.32 12.57
CA MET A 40 5.04 -2.49 12.92
C MET A 40 5.82 -3.49 13.76
N LYS A 41 7.11 -3.72 13.47
CA LYS A 41 7.94 -4.67 14.22
C LYS A 41 8.39 -4.16 15.59
N ASN A 42 8.51 -2.84 15.77
CA ASN A 42 9.20 -2.26 16.94
C ASN A 42 8.33 -1.33 17.80
N ASN A 43 7.04 -1.12 17.46
CA ASN A 43 6.17 -0.22 18.20
C ASN A 43 4.80 -0.85 18.47
N ALA A 44 4.61 -1.35 19.68
CA ALA A 44 3.37 -2.01 20.09
C ALA A 44 2.13 -1.08 19.99
N ARG A 45 2.29 0.21 20.33
CA ARG A 45 1.18 1.17 20.21
C ARG A 45 0.79 1.41 18.75
N TYR A 46 1.77 1.43 17.84
CA TYR A 46 1.50 1.55 16.41
C TYR A 46 0.68 0.35 15.89
N ILE A 47 1.08 -0.88 16.25
CA ILE A 47 0.33 -2.09 15.89
C ILE A 47 -1.08 -2.06 16.48
N GLU A 48 -1.23 -1.67 17.74
CA GLU A 48 -2.53 -1.56 18.39
C GLU A 48 -3.46 -0.63 17.61
N VAL A 49 -2.99 0.57 17.24
CA VAL A 49 -3.78 1.54 16.46
C VAL A 49 -4.12 0.99 15.08
N VAL A 50 -3.14 0.42 14.36
CA VAL A 50 -3.38 -0.16 13.03
C VAL A 50 -4.39 -1.31 13.11
N THR A 51 -4.28 -2.14 14.14
CA THR A 51 -5.19 -3.27 14.34
C THR A 51 -6.61 -2.80 14.65
N LYS A 52 -6.74 -1.81 15.51
CA LYS A 52 -8.02 -1.36 16.03
C LYS A 52 -8.77 -0.43 15.07
N GLU A 53 -8.09 0.55 14.49
CA GLU A 53 -8.75 1.69 13.85
C GLU A 53 -8.93 1.53 12.32
N PHE A 54 -8.17 0.61 11.66
CA PHE A 54 -8.19 0.47 10.21
C PHE A 54 -8.56 -0.96 9.78
N ASN A 55 -9.33 -1.08 8.71
CA ASN A 55 -9.68 -2.36 8.07
C ASN A 55 -9.01 -2.58 6.71
N SER A 56 -8.20 -1.61 6.25
CA SER A 56 -7.36 -1.71 5.06
C SER A 56 -5.97 -1.18 5.35
N ILE A 57 -4.94 -1.80 4.78
CA ILE A 57 -3.55 -1.36 4.93
C ILE A 57 -2.81 -1.37 3.60
N THR A 58 -1.88 -0.42 3.46
CA THR A 58 -1.00 -0.28 2.31
C THR A 58 0.45 -0.29 2.80
N ALA A 59 1.34 -1.00 2.12
CA ALA A 59 2.76 -0.97 2.45
C ALA A 59 3.37 0.39 2.09
N GLU A 60 3.96 1.10 3.07
CA GLU A 60 4.65 2.37 2.80
C GLU A 60 5.80 2.20 1.79
N ASN A 61 6.60 1.13 1.93
CA ASN A 61 7.73 0.85 1.04
C ASN A 61 7.92 -0.62 0.69
N ALA A 62 7.41 -1.57 1.49
CA ALA A 62 7.76 -2.98 1.38
C ALA A 62 7.29 -3.65 0.08
N MET A 63 6.31 -3.07 -0.63
CA MET A 63 5.81 -3.59 -1.92
C MET A 63 6.30 -2.78 -3.13
N LYS A 64 7.19 -1.80 -2.96
CA LYS A 64 7.78 -1.08 -4.08
C LYS A 64 8.85 -1.89 -4.79
N PHE A 65 9.09 -1.60 -6.06
CA PHE A 65 9.97 -2.35 -6.94
C PHE A 65 11.32 -2.70 -6.28
N ARG A 66 12.03 -1.68 -5.75
CA ARG A 66 13.36 -1.89 -5.13
C ARG A 66 13.33 -2.79 -3.90
N ALA A 67 12.23 -2.79 -3.15
CA ALA A 67 12.10 -3.62 -1.97
C ALA A 67 11.86 -5.09 -2.34
N LEU A 68 10.97 -5.32 -3.32
CA LEU A 68 10.59 -6.66 -3.75
C LEU A 68 11.59 -7.31 -4.72
N HIS A 69 12.27 -6.52 -5.58
CA HIS A 69 13.14 -7.01 -6.65
C HIS A 69 14.49 -6.26 -6.63
N PRO A 70 15.28 -6.41 -5.54
CA PRO A 70 16.47 -5.61 -5.26
C PRO A 70 17.64 -5.87 -6.22
N ALA A 71 17.72 -7.06 -6.82
CA ALA A 71 18.72 -7.43 -7.81
C ALA A 71 18.08 -8.23 -8.94
N GLU A 72 18.67 -8.22 -10.12
CA GLU A 72 18.21 -9.00 -11.25
C GLU A 72 18.05 -10.48 -10.87
N ASN A 73 16.93 -11.08 -11.21
CA ASN A 73 16.55 -12.45 -10.86
C ASN A 73 16.46 -12.75 -9.34
N THR A 74 16.40 -11.73 -8.49
CA THR A 74 16.34 -11.93 -7.04
C THR A 74 15.14 -11.16 -6.46
N PHE A 75 14.20 -11.89 -5.84
CA PHE A 75 13.09 -11.31 -5.12
C PHE A 75 13.28 -11.41 -3.60
N ASN A 76 12.83 -10.40 -2.88
CA ASN A 76 12.81 -10.34 -1.42
C ASN A 76 11.38 -10.12 -0.93
N TRP A 77 10.79 -11.15 -0.37
CA TRP A 77 9.40 -11.16 0.07
C TRP A 77 9.21 -10.84 1.56
N ALA A 78 10.29 -10.90 2.35
CA ALA A 78 10.22 -10.98 3.81
C ALA A 78 9.35 -9.89 4.47
N ASP A 79 9.50 -8.64 4.09
CA ASP A 79 8.75 -7.54 4.68
C ASP A 79 7.31 -7.45 4.14
N ALA A 80 7.12 -7.76 2.86
CA ALA A 80 5.81 -7.77 2.24
C ALA A 80 4.97 -8.96 2.74
N ASP A 81 5.56 -10.16 2.85
CA ASP A 81 4.89 -11.34 3.43
C ASP A 81 4.52 -11.09 4.89
N TYR A 82 5.39 -10.46 5.68
CA TYR A 82 5.07 -10.08 7.05
C TYR A 82 3.81 -9.20 7.12
N LEU A 83 3.69 -8.21 6.21
CA LEU A 83 2.52 -7.35 6.15
C LEU A 83 1.26 -8.12 5.75
N VAL A 84 1.37 -8.97 4.75
CA VAL A 84 0.25 -9.79 4.25
C VAL A 84 -0.23 -10.76 5.33
N ASP A 85 0.67 -11.44 6.00
CA ASP A 85 0.36 -12.33 7.11
C ASP A 85 -0.33 -11.58 8.27
N PHE A 86 0.17 -10.40 8.62
CA PHE A 86 -0.45 -9.56 9.63
C PHE A 86 -1.88 -9.18 9.22
N ALA A 87 -2.07 -8.75 7.99
CA ALA A 87 -3.38 -8.35 7.49
C ALA A 87 -4.38 -9.51 7.48
N GLN A 88 -3.99 -10.66 6.99
CA GLN A 88 -4.83 -11.86 6.97
C GLN A 88 -5.23 -12.30 8.37
N LYS A 89 -4.27 -12.34 9.34
CA LYS A 89 -4.53 -12.68 10.74
C LYS A 89 -5.50 -11.72 11.43
N ASN A 90 -5.57 -10.47 10.98
CA ASN A 90 -6.42 -9.42 11.55
C ASN A 90 -7.64 -9.04 10.68
N GLY A 91 -7.97 -9.85 9.66
CA GLY A 91 -9.12 -9.64 8.77
C GLY A 91 -9.09 -8.30 8.02
N LYS A 92 -7.90 -7.83 7.61
CA LYS A 92 -7.72 -6.54 6.93
C LYS A 92 -7.52 -6.74 5.44
N ARG A 93 -8.05 -5.80 4.65
CA ARG A 93 -7.71 -5.68 3.22
C ARG A 93 -6.27 -5.22 3.06
N ILE A 94 -5.67 -5.63 1.97
CA ILE A 94 -4.36 -5.13 1.54
C ILE A 94 -4.51 -4.46 0.19
N HIS A 95 -3.94 -3.26 0.09
CA HIS A 95 -3.71 -2.55 -1.15
C HIS A 95 -2.22 -2.54 -1.45
N GLY A 96 -1.83 -3.12 -2.57
CA GLY A 96 -0.43 -3.20 -3.01
C GLY A 96 0.02 -1.89 -3.65
N HIS A 97 1.09 -1.30 -3.16
CA HIS A 97 1.67 -0.08 -3.68
C HIS A 97 3.19 -0.23 -3.83
N THR A 98 3.73 -0.17 -4.99
CA THR A 98 3.23 -0.07 -6.36
C THR A 98 4.05 -0.97 -7.29
N LEU A 99 3.40 -1.53 -8.34
CA LEU A 99 4.09 -2.45 -9.26
C LEU A 99 5.08 -1.72 -10.16
N ASN A 100 4.72 -0.53 -10.67
CA ASN A 100 5.57 0.29 -11.52
C ASN A 100 5.54 1.76 -11.08
N TRP A 101 6.71 2.35 -10.93
CA TRP A 101 6.91 3.76 -10.64
C TRP A 101 8.24 4.23 -11.28
N TYR A 102 8.38 5.50 -11.56
CA TYR A 102 9.62 6.07 -12.09
C TYR A 102 10.69 6.26 -11.01
N GLN A 103 10.28 6.24 -9.74
CA GLN A 103 11.17 6.32 -8.57
C GLN A 103 11.31 4.96 -7.88
N TYR A 104 12.17 4.92 -6.87
CA TYR A 104 12.37 3.73 -6.02
C TYR A 104 12.79 2.48 -6.81
N LEU A 105 13.49 2.70 -7.92
CA LEU A 105 14.05 1.62 -8.73
C LEU A 105 15.40 1.17 -8.15
N PRO A 106 15.72 -0.12 -8.20
CA PRO A 106 17.03 -0.63 -7.85
C PRO A 106 18.08 -0.24 -8.92
N ALA A 107 19.34 -0.22 -8.54
CA ALA A 107 20.43 0.16 -9.44
C ALA A 107 20.48 -0.69 -10.71
N TRP A 108 20.16 -1.98 -10.62
CA TRP A 108 20.19 -2.88 -11.78
C TRP A 108 19.17 -2.48 -12.85
N VAL A 109 17.98 -2.00 -12.49
CA VAL A 109 16.98 -1.49 -13.46
C VAL A 109 17.49 -0.20 -14.12
N ASN A 110 18.08 0.72 -13.36
CA ASN A 110 18.61 1.97 -13.92
C ASN A 110 19.80 1.72 -14.87
N ASN A 111 20.54 0.62 -14.67
CA ASN A 111 21.69 0.20 -15.48
C ASN A 111 21.33 -0.90 -16.49
N PHE A 112 20.06 -1.32 -16.56
CA PHE A 112 19.63 -2.36 -17.48
C PHE A 112 19.84 -1.91 -18.91
N SER A 113 20.49 -2.76 -19.71
CA SER A 113 20.73 -2.52 -21.13
C SER A 113 20.08 -3.63 -21.96
N GLY A 114 19.37 -3.22 -23.01
CA GLY A 114 18.66 -4.12 -23.89
C GLY A 114 17.81 -3.33 -24.87
N ASP A 115 17.27 -4.01 -25.85
CA ASP A 115 16.25 -3.45 -26.74
C ASP A 115 14.89 -3.32 -26.05
N SER A 116 13.92 -2.76 -26.73
CA SER A 116 12.55 -2.58 -26.20
C SER A 116 11.92 -3.91 -25.77
N LEU A 117 12.21 -5.01 -26.48
CA LEU A 117 11.68 -6.33 -26.12
C LEU A 117 12.28 -6.85 -24.82
N ALA A 118 13.57 -6.64 -24.58
CA ALA A 118 14.23 -7.01 -23.33
C ALA A 118 13.66 -6.22 -22.13
N TRP A 119 13.44 -4.91 -22.30
CA TRP A 119 12.76 -4.05 -21.30
C TRP A 119 11.33 -4.51 -21.01
N GLU A 120 10.59 -4.84 -22.06
CA GLU A 120 9.21 -5.34 -21.93
C GLU A 120 9.16 -6.66 -21.15
N ASN A 121 10.00 -7.62 -21.51
CA ASN A 121 10.08 -8.92 -20.84
C ASN A 121 10.46 -8.78 -19.36
N MET A 122 11.41 -7.90 -19.05
CA MET A 122 11.82 -7.62 -17.67
C MET A 122 10.68 -7.03 -16.83
N LEU A 123 9.97 -6.01 -17.38
CA LEU A 123 8.85 -5.38 -16.67
C LEU A 123 7.66 -6.34 -16.51
N LYS A 124 7.33 -7.08 -17.56
CA LYS A 124 6.29 -8.13 -17.54
C LYS A 124 6.62 -9.18 -16.48
N ALA A 125 7.83 -9.70 -16.48
CA ALA A 125 8.27 -10.71 -15.51
C ALA A 125 8.18 -10.17 -14.07
N HIS A 126 8.58 -8.92 -13.82
CA HIS A 126 8.43 -8.29 -12.50
C HIS A 126 6.98 -8.24 -12.05
N ILE A 127 6.10 -7.65 -12.87
CA ILE A 127 4.68 -7.48 -12.52
C ILE A 127 4.02 -8.84 -12.28
N GLN A 128 4.19 -9.78 -13.20
CA GLN A 128 3.55 -11.09 -13.09
C GLN A 128 4.06 -11.90 -11.90
N THR A 129 5.36 -11.85 -11.61
CA THR A 129 5.94 -12.53 -10.45
C THR A 129 5.39 -11.96 -9.14
N VAL A 130 5.35 -10.62 -9.01
CA VAL A 130 4.84 -9.97 -7.79
C VAL A 130 3.35 -10.24 -7.59
N VAL A 131 2.54 -10.01 -8.61
CA VAL A 131 1.09 -10.20 -8.50
C VAL A 131 0.74 -11.67 -8.25
N SER A 132 1.40 -12.62 -8.92
CA SER A 132 1.20 -14.05 -8.70
C SER A 132 1.58 -14.50 -7.28
N HIS A 133 2.66 -13.96 -6.70
CA HIS A 133 3.07 -14.27 -5.33
C HIS A 133 2.00 -13.89 -4.30
N PHE A 134 1.30 -12.78 -4.55
CA PHE A 134 0.27 -12.26 -3.65
C PHE A 134 -1.16 -12.55 -4.11
N LYS A 135 -1.35 -13.37 -5.14
CA LYS A 135 -2.66 -13.72 -5.68
C LYS A 135 -3.61 -14.22 -4.59
N GLY A 136 -4.83 -13.66 -4.57
CA GLY A 136 -5.86 -13.99 -3.58
C GLY A 136 -5.60 -13.46 -2.17
N LYS A 137 -4.47 -12.77 -1.94
CA LYS A 137 -4.11 -12.16 -0.64
C LYS A 137 -4.15 -10.63 -0.69
N VAL A 138 -3.70 -10.03 -1.78
CA VAL A 138 -3.75 -8.59 -2.03
C VAL A 138 -4.97 -8.30 -2.89
N SER A 139 -5.89 -7.48 -2.39
CA SER A 139 -7.19 -7.24 -3.03
C SER A 139 -7.16 -6.19 -4.13
N SER A 140 -6.13 -5.37 -4.17
CA SER A 140 -6.00 -4.30 -5.16
C SER A 140 -4.56 -3.83 -5.30
N TRP A 141 -4.20 -3.29 -6.48
CA TRP A 141 -2.86 -2.80 -6.78
C TRP A 141 -2.87 -1.43 -7.43
N ASP A 142 -1.98 -0.53 -7.00
CA ASP A 142 -1.51 0.55 -7.83
C ASP A 142 -0.53 -0.03 -8.86
N VAL A 143 -1.02 -0.19 -10.10
CA VAL A 143 -0.24 -0.82 -11.18
C VAL A 143 0.84 0.12 -11.68
N VAL A 144 0.46 1.37 -11.95
CA VAL A 144 1.39 2.45 -12.35
C VAL A 144 1.13 3.65 -11.46
N ASN A 145 2.22 4.22 -10.93
CA ASN A 145 2.20 5.37 -10.04
C ASN A 145 2.87 6.58 -10.70
N GLU A 146 2.19 7.75 -10.64
CA GLU A 146 2.75 9.06 -11.01
C GLU A 146 3.32 9.12 -12.44
N TYR A 147 2.54 8.70 -13.43
CA TYR A 147 2.95 8.71 -14.83
C TYR A 147 2.95 10.12 -15.44
N PHE A 148 2.11 11.01 -14.93
CA PHE A 148 2.02 12.39 -15.42
C PHE A 148 2.82 13.37 -14.57
N ASN A 149 3.22 14.48 -15.16
CA ASN A 149 3.66 15.68 -14.47
C ASN A 149 2.44 16.52 -14.08
N ASP A 150 2.59 17.46 -13.15
CA ASP A 150 1.52 18.34 -12.66
C ASP A 150 0.83 19.15 -13.78
N ASN A 151 1.50 19.37 -14.90
CA ASN A 151 0.95 20.04 -16.08
C ASN A 151 0.25 19.08 -17.07
N GLY A 152 0.05 17.82 -16.71
CA GLY A 152 -0.61 16.82 -17.53
C GLY A 152 0.26 16.19 -18.64
N THR A 153 1.53 16.58 -18.76
CA THR A 153 2.44 15.93 -19.72
C THR A 153 2.97 14.61 -19.19
N ILE A 154 3.30 13.67 -20.09
CA ILE A 154 3.90 12.40 -19.72
C ILE A 154 5.25 12.65 -19.04
N ARG A 155 5.45 12.04 -17.87
CA ARG A 155 6.69 12.16 -17.10
C ARG A 155 7.82 11.37 -17.75
N PRO A 156 8.96 12.00 -18.06
CA PRO A 156 10.14 11.27 -18.55
C PRO A 156 10.60 10.23 -17.53
N SER A 157 10.76 9.00 -17.98
CA SER A 157 11.22 7.88 -17.13
C SER A 157 11.97 6.86 -17.95
N VAL A 158 12.69 5.95 -17.29
CA VAL A 158 13.34 4.82 -17.98
C VAL A 158 12.31 3.96 -18.72
N TRP A 159 11.10 3.89 -18.21
CA TRP A 159 10.00 3.12 -18.80
C TRP A 159 9.50 3.76 -20.10
N VAL A 160 9.15 5.03 -20.09
CA VAL A 160 8.71 5.77 -21.28
C VAL A 160 9.81 5.79 -22.34
N LYS A 161 11.07 5.99 -21.93
CA LYS A 161 12.22 6.02 -22.84
C LYS A 161 12.40 4.71 -23.63
N ASN A 162 12.24 3.58 -22.95
CA ASN A 162 12.57 2.26 -23.54
C ASN A 162 11.35 1.51 -24.08
N LEU A 163 10.15 1.82 -23.59
CA LEU A 163 8.91 1.09 -23.90
C LEU A 163 7.87 1.91 -24.66
N GLY A 164 8.09 3.25 -24.74
CA GLY A 164 7.09 4.17 -25.27
C GLY A 164 5.96 4.48 -24.29
N PRO A 165 5.11 5.46 -24.62
CA PRO A 165 4.06 5.94 -23.69
C PRO A 165 2.97 4.91 -23.39
N ASP A 166 2.72 3.97 -24.28
CA ASP A 166 1.64 3.00 -24.14
C ASP A 166 1.98 1.83 -23.18
N TYR A 167 3.17 1.83 -22.56
CA TYR A 167 3.58 0.74 -21.67
C TYR A 167 2.65 0.59 -20.45
N ILE A 168 1.99 1.68 -20.02
CA ILE A 168 1.06 1.59 -18.88
C ILE A 168 -0.11 0.64 -19.16
N ALA A 169 -0.70 0.66 -20.35
CA ALA A 169 -1.79 -0.27 -20.70
C ALA A 169 -1.32 -1.73 -20.60
N ARG A 170 -0.09 -1.99 -21.02
CA ARG A 170 0.50 -3.33 -20.93
C ARG A 170 0.79 -3.74 -19.47
N CYS A 171 1.20 -2.80 -18.61
CA CYS A 171 1.32 -3.09 -17.16
C CYS A 171 0.02 -3.58 -16.56
N PHE A 172 -1.11 -2.94 -16.89
CA PHE A 172 -2.44 -3.38 -16.44
C PHE A 172 -2.80 -4.75 -16.99
N GLN A 173 -2.51 -5.01 -18.26
CA GLN A 173 -2.72 -6.34 -18.85
C GLN A 173 -1.92 -7.41 -18.10
N TYR A 174 -0.63 -7.18 -17.82
CA TYR A 174 0.21 -8.16 -17.10
C TYR A 174 -0.26 -8.41 -15.68
N ALA A 175 -0.70 -7.37 -14.98
CA ALA A 175 -1.26 -7.53 -13.65
C ALA A 175 -2.58 -8.33 -13.68
N HIS A 176 -3.48 -8.03 -14.62
CA HIS A 176 -4.73 -8.76 -14.79
C HIS A 176 -4.51 -10.23 -15.21
N GLU A 177 -3.57 -10.50 -16.10
CA GLU A 177 -3.21 -11.88 -16.48
C GLU A 177 -2.73 -12.70 -15.27
N ALA A 178 -2.03 -12.08 -14.31
CA ALA A 178 -1.51 -12.74 -13.12
C ALA A 178 -2.59 -12.97 -12.05
N ASP A 179 -3.44 -11.96 -11.81
CA ASP A 179 -4.57 -12.05 -10.88
C ASP A 179 -5.80 -11.29 -11.44
N PRO A 180 -6.72 -12.00 -12.11
CA PRO A 180 -7.93 -11.39 -12.67
C PRO A 180 -8.91 -10.84 -11.63
N ASP A 181 -8.81 -11.27 -10.37
CA ASP A 181 -9.72 -10.88 -9.30
C ASP A 181 -9.24 -9.63 -8.55
N ALA A 182 -7.99 -9.23 -8.72
CA ALA A 182 -7.44 -8.02 -8.10
C ALA A 182 -7.98 -6.75 -8.78
N ILE A 183 -8.38 -5.74 -7.97
CA ILE A 183 -8.78 -4.43 -8.49
C ILE A 183 -7.51 -3.64 -8.84
N LEU A 184 -7.45 -3.12 -10.06
CA LEU A 184 -6.28 -2.43 -10.58
C LEU A 184 -6.50 -0.93 -10.65
N PHE A 185 -5.55 -0.17 -10.11
CA PHE A 185 -5.58 1.29 -10.07
C PHE A 185 -4.39 1.90 -10.82
N TYR A 186 -4.64 3.04 -11.42
CA TYR A 186 -3.65 4.05 -11.71
C TYR A 186 -3.66 5.04 -10.55
N ASN A 187 -2.50 5.34 -9.96
CA ASN A 187 -2.39 6.28 -8.85
C ASN A 187 -1.57 7.52 -9.25
N ASP A 188 -2.08 8.68 -8.88
CA ASP A 188 -1.41 9.98 -9.04
C ASP A 188 -1.80 10.93 -7.91
N TYR A 189 -1.21 12.14 -7.85
CA TYR A 189 -1.47 13.17 -6.84
C TYR A 189 -2.00 14.48 -7.44
#